data_a7810064558644dd171e3caaff8ed8af
#
_entry.id   a7810064558644dd171e3caaff8ed8af
#
_cell.length_a   1.000
_cell.length_b   1.000
_cell.length_c   1.000
_cell.angle_alpha   90.00
_cell.angle_beta   90.00
_cell.angle_gamma   90.00
#
_symmetry.space_group_name_H-M   'P 1'
#
loop_
_entity.id
_entity.type
_entity.pdbx_description
1 polymer ?
#
loop_
_entity_poly.entity_id
_entity_poly.type
_entity_poly.pdbx_seq_one_letter_code
_entity_poly.pdbx_strand_id
1 'polypeptide(L)'
;MVYAVYVSVPSTAEKIADAAEDILVNEGSDAATMRRVAEIVGVSAMAIYKYFPNRQALLDAVAARAFRRLSEAWGTRVPDGSWEERVFGLMDDFLDFALGRPHLYTFLMTEQRPRARRFPGDFQGGGSPVFGALVLLVEEGMRDGLLREDDPLEVTLALTSTAQGLVQLYLGGRIGLDEETFRLLCARTTRRVLDGIRA
;
A
#
# COMPACT_ATOMS: atom_id res chain seq x y z
N MET A 1 32.83 -24.55 5.19
CA MET A 1 32.64 -23.81 3.93
C MET A 1 31.76 -22.61 4.26
N VAL A 2 32.36 -21.43 4.47
CA VAL A 2 31.68 -20.22 4.92
C VAL A 2 31.13 -19.53 3.69
N TYR A 3 29.79 -19.49 3.53
CA TYR A 3 29.14 -18.68 2.49
C TYR A 3 29.29 -17.20 2.88
N ALA A 4 30.15 -16.49 2.22
CA ALA A 4 30.19 -15.04 2.29
C ALA A 4 28.92 -14.48 1.69
N VAL A 5 28.04 -13.93 2.54
CA VAL A 5 26.90 -13.12 2.08
C VAL A 5 27.50 -11.86 1.47
N TYR A 6 27.54 -11.77 0.15
CA TYR A 6 27.85 -10.54 -0.57
C TYR A 6 26.72 -9.54 -0.31
N VAL A 7 26.90 -8.68 0.67
CA VAL A 7 26.07 -7.49 0.82
C VAL A 7 26.47 -6.55 -0.31
N SER A 8 25.65 -6.47 -1.36
CA SER A 8 25.92 -5.53 -2.47
C SER A 8 25.80 -4.10 -1.93
N VAL A 9 26.82 -3.28 -2.16
CA VAL A 9 26.77 -1.86 -1.79
C VAL A 9 25.68 -1.19 -2.64
N PRO A 10 24.69 -0.49 -2.01
CA PRO A 10 23.62 0.14 -2.76
C PRO A 10 24.14 1.11 -3.81
N SER A 11 23.58 1.08 -5.00
CA SER A 11 23.90 2.01 -6.07
C SER A 11 23.52 3.45 -5.67
N THR A 12 24.11 4.45 -6.32
CA THR A 12 23.75 5.85 -6.06
C THR A 12 22.27 6.12 -6.32
N ALA A 13 21.66 5.47 -7.30
CA ALA A 13 20.22 5.59 -7.57
C ALA A 13 19.37 5.04 -6.42
N GLU A 14 19.79 3.91 -5.83
CA GLU A 14 19.11 3.35 -4.65
C GLU A 14 19.24 4.27 -3.44
N LYS A 15 20.42 4.80 -3.15
CA LYS A 15 20.64 5.76 -2.06
C LYS A 15 19.77 7.02 -2.21
N ILE A 16 19.62 7.54 -3.43
CA ILE A 16 18.75 8.67 -3.74
C ILE A 16 17.28 8.32 -3.48
N ALA A 17 16.84 7.15 -3.93
CA ALA A 17 15.47 6.70 -3.72
C ALA A 17 15.18 6.38 -2.24
N ASP A 18 16.16 5.83 -1.50
CA ASP A 18 16.06 5.59 -0.05
C ASP A 18 15.90 6.91 0.71
N ALA A 19 16.75 7.89 0.45
CA ALA A 19 16.67 9.21 1.09
C ALA A 19 15.34 9.93 0.78
N ALA A 20 14.83 9.81 -0.45
CA ALA A 20 13.54 10.38 -0.81
C ALA A 20 12.38 9.66 -0.11
N GLU A 21 12.44 8.33 0.03
CA GLU A 21 11.45 7.54 0.75
C GLU A 21 11.44 7.90 2.24
N ASP A 22 12.62 8.04 2.87
CA ASP A 22 12.74 8.43 4.28
C ASP A 22 12.13 9.81 4.56
N ILE A 23 12.40 10.81 3.70
CA ILE A 23 11.76 12.13 3.81
C ILE A 23 10.24 12.00 3.68
N LEU A 24 9.78 11.25 2.67
CA LEU A 24 8.35 11.08 2.40
C LEU A 24 7.63 10.41 3.56
N VAL A 25 8.21 9.36 4.14
CA VAL A 25 7.63 8.62 5.28
C VAL A 25 7.51 9.51 6.51
N ASN A 26 8.51 10.35 6.78
CA ASN A 26 8.57 11.16 8.00
C ASN A 26 7.88 12.52 7.87
N GLU A 27 7.85 13.12 6.67
CA GLU A 27 7.48 14.53 6.48
C GLU A 27 6.50 14.76 5.32
N GLY A 28 6.17 13.70 4.57
CA GLY A 28 5.27 13.78 3.43
C GLY A 28 5.96 14.09 2.10
N SER A 29 5.17 13.97 1.03
CA SER A 29 5.68 14.06 -0.35
C SER A 29 6.26 15.45 -0.66
N ASP A 30 5.68 16.53 -0.14
CA ASP A 30 6.12 17.91 -0.43
C ASP A 30 7.54 18.21 0.08
N ALA A 31 7.94 17.58 1.18
CA ALA A 31 9.27 17.71 1.75
C ALA A 31 10.37 17.03 0.91
N ALA A 32 10.02 16.04 0.07
CA ALA A 32 10.96 15.30 -0.77
C ALA A 32 11.33 16.08 -2.03
N THR A 33 12.16 17.13 -1.87
CA THR A 33 12.69 17.94 -2.97
C THR A 33 14.03 17.41 -3.48
N MET A 34 14.32 17.62 -4.76
CA MET A 34 15.60 17.19 -5.37
C MET A 34 16.82 17.73 -4.63
N ARG A 35 16.76 18.98 -4.18
CA ARG A 35 17.86 19.63 -3.42
C ARG A 35 18.05 18.93 -2.07
N ARG A 36 16.99 18.71 -1.32
CA ARG A 36 17.07 18.12 0.00
C ARG A 36 17.57 16.66 -0.05
N VAL A 37 17.11 15.90 -1.03
CA VAL A 37 17.61 14.55 -1.27
C VAL A 37 19.09 14.56 -1.61
N ALA A 38 19.56 15.53 -2.44
CA ALA A 38 20.97 15.71 -2.77
C ALA A 38 21.82 15.96 -1.52
N GLU A 39 21.36 16.85 -0.65
CA GLU A 39 22.01 17.20 0.62
C GLU A 39 22.18 15.98 1.52
N ILE A 40 21.13 15.15 1.67
CA ILE A 40 21.16 13.93 2.50
C ILE A 40 22.12 12.88 1.93
N VAL A 41 22.09 12.67 0.62
CA VAL A 41 22.95 11.67 -0.05
C VAL A 41 24.39 12.12 -0.17
N GLY A 42 24.68 13.42 0.00
CA GLY A 42 26.00 14.01 -0.13
C GLY A 42 26.47 14.16 -1.58
N VAL A 43 25.54 14.42 -2.50
CA VAL A 43 25.83 14.65 -3.93
C VAL A 43 25.36 16.02 -4.37
N SER A 44 25.84 16.50 -5.52
CA SER A 44 25.30 17.73 -6.10
C SER A 44 23.88 17.53 -6.64
N ALA A 45 23.05 18.59 -6.60
CA ALA A 45 21.70 18.53 -7.19
C ALA A 45 21.76 18.11 -8.67
N MET A 46 22.78 18.53 -9.43
CA MET A 46 22.99 18.13 -10.82
C MET A 46 23.26 16.61 -10.95
N ALA A 47 23.90 15.98 -9.97
CA ALA A 47 24.15 14.56 -9.99
C ALA A 47 22.87 13.73 -9.87
N ILE A 48 21.87 14.20 -9.13
CA ILE A 48 20.57 13.50 -9.02
C ILE A 48 19.86 13.47 -10.37
N TYR A 49 19.90 14.55 -11.15
CA TYR A 49 19.25 14.62 -12.46
C TYR A 49 19.78 13.61 -13.48
N LYS A 50 20.98 13.02 -13.26
CA LYS A 50 21.47 11.90 -14.06
C LYS A 50 20.70 10.60 -13.82
N TYR A 51 20.12 10.43 -12.64
CA TYR A 51 19.38 9.23 -12.25
C TYR A 51 17.87 9.43 -12.36
N PHE A 52 17.39 10.61 -11.98
CA PHE A 52 15.96 10.96 -11.99
C PHE A 52 15.79 12.31 -12.67
N PRO A 53 15.21 12.36 -13.88
CA PRO A 53 15.15 13.57 -14.70
C PRO A 53 14.32 14.71 -14.06
N ASN A 54 13.48 14.40 -13.09
CA ASN A 54 12.70 15.35 -12.32
C ASN A 54 12.20 14.72 -11.01
N ARG A 55 11.62 15.54 -10.13
CA ARG A 55 11.05 15.12 -8.85
C ARG A 55 9.96 14.04 -9.04
N GLN A 56 9.12 14.19 -10.06
CA GLN A 56 8.04 13.23 -10.33
C GLN A 56 8.61 11.83 -10.63
N ALA A 57 9.65 11.72 -11.44
CA ALA A 57 10.30 10.45 -11.74
C ALA A 57 10.92 9.79 -10.48
N LEU A 58 11.47 10.60 -9.57
CA LEU A 58 11.96 10.11 -8.28
C LEU A 58 10.82 9.59 -7.41
N LEU A 59 9.74 10.34 -7.27
CA LEU A 59 8.57 9.93 -6.48
C LEU A 59 7.85 8.71 -7.10
N ASP A 60 7.79 8.60 -8.41
CA ASP A 60 7.27 7.40 -9.09
C ASP A 60 8.11 6.15 -8.77
N ALA A 61 9.43 6.29 -8.71
CA ALA A 61 10.32 5.19 -8.33
C ALA A 61 10.13 4.80 -6.85
N VAL A 62 9.98 5.76 -5.95
CA VAL A 62 9.65 5.53 -4.53
C VAL A 62 8.31 4.78 -4.42
N ALA A 63 7.28 5.24 -5.12
CA ALA A 63 5.98 4.59 -5.13
C ALA A 63 6.04 3.13 -5.62
N ALA A 64 6.75 2.89 -6.73
CA ALA A 64 6.91 1.54 -7.28
C ALA A 64 7.64 0.60 -6.31
N ARG A 65 8.64 1.09 -5.58
CA ARG A 65 9.35 0.33 -4.54
C ARG A 65 8.46 0.02 -3.35
N ALA A 66 7.74 1.02 -2.86
CA ALA A 66 6.83 0.86 -1.74
C ALA A 66 5.72 -0.16 -2.05
N PHE A 67 5.10 -0.09 -3.23
CA PHE A 67 4.11 -1.09 -3.66
C PHE A 67 4.69 -2.50 -3.79
N ARG A 68 5.94 -2.66 -4.26
CA ARG A 68 6.60 -3.96 -4.30
C ARG A 68 6.79 -4.53 -2.89
N ARG A 69 7.32 -3.73 -1.95
CA ARG A 69 7.51 -4.16 -0.55
C ARG A 69 6.19 -4.55 0.12
N LEU A 70 5.11 -3.77 -0.10
CA LEU A 70 3.78 -4.12 0.39
C LEU A 70 3.29 -5.44 -0.19
N SER A 71 3.46 -5.64 -1.50
CA SER A 71 3.07 -6.87 -2.18
C SER A 71 3.85 -8.08 -1.67
N GLU A 72 5.16 -7.94 -1.46
CA GLU A 72 6.01 -9.00 -0.91
C GLU A 72 5.61 -9.32 0.54
N ALA A 73 5.40 -8.30 1.38
CA ALA A 73 5.00 -8.47 2.77
C ALA A 73 3.63 -9.15 2.92
N TRP A 74 2.66 -8.75 2.10
CA TRP A 74 1.30 -9.31 2.16
C TRP A 74 1.20 -10.67 1.43
N GLY A 75 2.01 -10.90 0.39
CA GLY A 75 2.06 -12.17 -0.34
C GLY A 75 2.77 -13.30 0.41
N THR A 76 3.62 -12.98 1.38
CA THR A 76 4.32 -13.98 2.21
C THR A 76 3.50 -14.42 3.43
N ARG A 77 2.45 -13.71 3.80
CA ARG A 77 1.47 -14.20 4.77
C ARG A 77 0.65 -15.31 4.10
N VAL A 78 1.18 -16.53 4.14
CA VAL A 78 0.39 -17.73 3.80
C VAL A 78 -0.64 -17.88 4.92
N PRO A 79 -1.91 -17.79 4.58
CA PRO A 79 -2.93 -17.85 5.59
C PRO A 79 -3.23 -19.31 5.93
N ASP A 80 -2.70 -19.75 7.05
CA ASP A 80 -3.33 -20.83 7.79
C ASP A 80 -4.57 -20.22 8.45
N GLY A 81 -5.75 -20.70 8.13
CA GLY A 81 -6.98 -20.21 8.73
C GLY A 81 -8.18 -20.26 7.81
N SER A 82 -9.34 -19.99 8.36
CA SER A 82 -10.60 -19.88 7.62
C SER A 82 -10.52 -18.72 6.61
N TRP A 83 -11.39 -18.77 5.60
CA TRP A 83 -11.51 -17.70 4.62
C TRP A 83 -11.68 -16.31 5.26
N GLU A 84 -12.51 -16.21 6.31
CA GLU A 84 -12.71 -14.95 7.03
C GLU A 84 -11.43 -14.46 7.73
N GLU A 85 -10.71 -15.33 8.42
CA GLU A 85 -9.45 -14.97 9.09
C GLU A 85 -8.43 -14.42 8.09
N ARG A 86 -8.42 -14.94 6.87
CA ARG A 86 -7.55 -14.44 5.79
C ARG A 86 -7.97 -13.06 5.31
N VAL A 87 -9.28 -12.81 5.13
CA VAL A 87 -9.80 -11.49 4.75
C VAL A 87 -9.49 -10.45 5.82
N PHE A 88 -9.74 -10.77 7.10
CA PHE A 88 -9.43 -9.86 8.20
C PHE A 88 -7.93 -9.67 8.40
N GLY A 89 -7.11 -10.69 8.15
CA GLY A 89 -5.65 -10.57 8.17
C GLY A 89 -5.12 -9.57 7.14
N LEU A 90 -5.64 -9.57 5.91
CA LEU A 90 -5.29 -8.54 4.91
C LEU A 90 -5.77 -7.14 5.32
N MET A 91 -6.91 -7.03 5.98
CA MET A 91 -7.36 -5.76 6.53
C MET A 91 -6.43 -5.26 7.63
N ASP A 92 -5.98 -6.12 8.53
CA ASP A 92 -5.04 -5.76 9.60
C ASP A 92 -3.69 -5.32 9.03
N ASP A 93 -3.16 -6.01 8.02
CA ASP A 93 -1.95 -5.60 7.30
C ASP A 93 -2.11 -4.23 6.64
N PHE A 94 -3.28 -3.96 6.06
CA PHE A 94 -3.60 -2.65 5.51
C PHE A 94 -3.62 -1.56 6.58
N LEU A 95 -4.25 -1.82 7.74
CA LEU A 95 -4.29 -0.88 8.86
C LEU A 95 -2.90 -0.64 9.46
N ASP A 96 -2.09 -1.69 9.63
CA ASP A 96 -0.71 -1.58 10.09
C ASP A 96 0.12 -0.68 9.17
N PHE A 97 -0.05 -0.84 7.86
CA PHE A 97 0.60 0.04 6.89
C PHE A 97 0.09 1.48 6.97
N ALA A 98 -1.24 1.67 6.95
CA ALA A 98 -1.84 3.00 6.85
C ALA A 98 -1.62 3.85 8.12
N LEU A 99 -1.72 3.23 9.30
CA LEU A 99 -1.55 3.91 10.59
C LEU A 99 -0.07 4.05 10.98
N GLY A 100 0.74 3.05 10.67
CA GLY A 100 2.17 3.07 10.95
C GLY A 100 2.97 3.99 10.03
N ARG A 101 2.47 4.30 8.80
CA ARG A 101 3.14 5.17 7.83
C ARG A 101 2.16 6.11 7.12
N PRO A 102 1.51 7.03 7.86
CA PRO A 102 0.40 7.83 7.33
C PRO A 102 0.77 8.72 6.14
N HIS A 103 1.98 9.29 6.12
CA HIS A 103 2.44 10.08 4.98
C HIS A 103 2.64 9.22 3.72
N LEU A 104 3.23 8.02 3.87
CA LEU A 104 3.39 7.10 2.75
C LEU A 104 2.03 6.59 2.26
N TYR A 105 1.12 6.25 3.18
CA TYR A 105 -0.26 5.88 2.84
C TYR A 105 -0.95 6.99 2.03
N THR A 106 -0.93 8.23 2.52
CA THR A 106 -1.52 9.39 1.83
C THR A 106 -0.93 9.53 0.43
N PHE A 107 0.38 9.51 0.30
CA PHE A 107 1.07 9.60 -0.99
C PHE A 107 0.68 8.48 -1.96
N LEU A 108 0.63 7.23 -1.49
CA LEU A 108 0.35 6.08 -2.37
C LEU A 108 -1.12 5.96 -2.75
N MET A 109 -2.04 6.25 -1.83
CA MET A 109 -3.46 5.91 -1.95
C MET A 109 -4.36 7.10 -2.26
N THR A 110 -3.97 8.32 -1.87
CA THR A 110 -4.88 9.49 -1.95
C THR A 110 -4.35 10.64 -2.79
N GLU A 111 -3.05 10.83 -2.89
CA GLU A 111 -2.50 11.90 -3.73
C GLU A 111 -2.70 11.60 -5.21
N GLN A 112 -3.07 12.63 -5.96
CA GLN A 112 -3.19 12.52 -7.42
C GLN A 112 -1.80 12.45 -8.05
N ARG A 113 -1.50 11.31 -8.69
CA ARG A 113 -0.22 11.07 -9.38
C ARG A 113 -0.47 10.68 -10.84
N PRO A 114 0.31 11.19 -11.80
CA PRO A 114 0.12 10.89 -13.23
C PRO A 114 0.15 9.40 -13.57
N ARG A 115 0.94 8.62 -12.79
CA ARG A 115 1.10 7.16 -12.98
C ARG A 115 0.39 6.34 -11.90
N ALA A 116 -0.56 6.94 -11.15
CA ALA A 116 -1.42 6.16 -10.28
C ALA A 116 -2.29 5.21 -11.10
N ARG A 117 -2.45 3.97 -10.59
CA ARG A 117 -3.32 2.98 -11.23
C ARG A 117 -4.76 3.45 -11.25
N ARG A 118 -5.48 3.18 -12.34
CA ARG A 118 -6.87 3.58 -12.56
C ARG A 118 -7.76 2.36 -12.69
N PHE A 119 -8.78 2.31 -11.85
CA PHE A 119 -9.80 1.29 -11.91
C PHE A 119 -10.72 1.53 -13.13
N PRO A 120 -11.19 0.48 -13.81
CA PRO A 120 -10.88 -0.94 -13.60
C PRO A 120 -9.61 -1.40 -14.36
N GLY A 121 -9.17 -0.70 -15.41
CA GLY A 121 -8.22 -1.18 -16.40
C GLY A 121 -6.87 -1.66 -15.81
N ASP A 122 -6.28 -0.87 -14.89
CA ASP A 122 -4.98 -1.21 -14.30
C ASP A 122 -5.06 -2.24 -13.15
N PHE A 123 -6.27 -2.72 -12.83
CA PHE A 123 -6.51 -3.71 -11.78
C PHE A 123 -6.85 -5.09 -12.33
N GLN A 124 -7.19 -5.18 -13.62
CA GLN A 124 -7.45 -6.45 -14.30
C GLN A 124 -6.16 -7.27 -14.46
N GLY A 125 -6.29 -8.59 -14.51
CA GLY A 125 -5.18 -9.49 -14.78
C GLY A 125 -4.02 -9.44 -13.78
N GLY A 126 -4.28 -9.05 -12.52
CA GLY A 126 -3.24 -8.98 -11.48
C GLY A 126 -2.39 -7.70 -11.52
N GLY A 127 -2.83 -6.65 -12.22
CA GLY A 127 -2.11 -5.38 -12.36
C GLY A 127 -1.81 -4.65 -11.05
N SER A 128 -2.50 -4.98 -9.96
CA SER A 128 -2.22 -4.48 -8.61
C SER A 128 -2.02 -5.64 -7.64
N PRO A 129 -0.77 -6.03 -7.33
CA PRO A 129 -0.51 -7.20 -6.48
C PRO A 129 -1.15 -7.09 -5.08
N VAL A 130 -1.18 -5.89 -4.50
CA VAL A 130 -1.80 -5.62 -3.19
C VAL A 130 -3.32 -5.81 -3.24
N PHE A 131 -3.97 -5.25 -4.24
CA PHE A 131 -5.41 -5.40 -4.46
C PHE A 131 -5.74 -6.83 -4.93
N GLY A 132 -4.88 -7.42 -5.76
CA GLY A 132 -5.04 -8.75 -6.32
C GLY A 132 -5.12 -9.86 -5.26
N ALA A 133 -4.41 -9.72 -4.14
CA ALA A 133 -4.50 -10.68 -3.04
C ALA A 133 -5.94 -10.80 -2.49
N LEU A 134 -6.64 -9.66 -2.34
CA LEU A 134 -8.03 -9.66 -1.89
C LEU A 134 -8.99 -10.13 -3.01
N VAL A 135 -8.71 -9.81 -4.29
CA VAL A 135 -9.48 -10.32 -5.43
C VAL A 135 -9.50 -11.84 -5.42
N LEU A 136 -8.35 -12.49 -5.23
CA LEU A 136 -8.25 -13.95 -5.16
C LEU A 136 -9.07 -14.54 -4.01
N LEU A 137 -9.11 -13.88 -2.85
CA LEU A 137 -9.96 -14.31 -1.74
C LEU A 137 -11.45 -14.12 -2.03
N VAL A 138 -11.82 -13.04 -2.72
CA VAL A 138 -13.21 -12.81 -3.13
C VAL A 138 -13.65 -13.87 -4.14
N GLU A 139 -12.83 -14.16 -5.15
CA GLU A 139 -13.07 -15.25 -6.12
C GLU A 139 -13.21 -16.61 -5.45
N GLU A 140 -12.34 -16.91 -4.47
CA GLU A 140 -12.43 -18.13 -3.65
C GLU A 140 -13.76 -18.17 -2.88
N GLY A 141 -14.14 -17.08 -2.20
CA GLY A 141 -15.38 -16.99 -1.45
C GLY A 141 -16.63 -17.20 -2.32
N MET A 142 -16.64 -16.66 -3.55
CA MET A 142 -17.72 -16.90 -4.52
C MET A 142 -17.75 -18.35 -5.00
N ARG A 143 -16.61 -18.92 -5.40
CA ARG A 143 -16.50 -20.31 -5.84
C ARG A 143 -16.93 -21.32 -4.77
N ASP A 144 -16.62 -21.04 -3.51
CA ASP A 144 -16.92 -21.91 -2.37
C ASP A 144 -18.33 -21.66 -1.78
N GLY A 145 -19.12 -20.75 -2.37
CA GLY A 145 -20.48 -20.44 -1.95
C GLY A 145 -20.55 -19.67 -0.63
N LEU A 146 -19.49 -18.99 -0.21
CA LEU A 146 -19.47 -18.11 0.96
C LEU A 146 -19.99 -16.72 0.62
N LEU A 147 -19.75 -16.28 -0.61
CA LEU A 147 -20.22 -15.01 -1.18
C LEU A 147 -21.17 -15.28 -2.35
N ARG A 148 -22.11 -14.36 -2.57
CA ARG A 148 -22.94 -14.38 -3.78
C ARG A 148 -22.06 -14.19 -5.01
N GLU A 149 -22.45 -14.80 -6.13
CA GLU A 149 -21.83 -14.60 -7.42
C GLU A 149 -22.01 -13.13 -7.87
N ASP A 150 -20.91 -12.44 -8.16
CA ASP A 150 -20.86 -11.04 -8.56
C ASP A 150 -19.53 -10.76 -9.29
N ASP A 151 -19.26 -9.52 -9.68
CA ASP A 151 -17.94 -9.09 -10.19
C ASP A 151 -16.91 -9.03 -9.06
N PRO A 152 -15.87 -9.89 -9.07
CA PRO A 152 -14.88 -9.93 -8.00
C PRO A 152 -14.11 -8.62 -7.83
N LEU A 153 -13.89 -7.85 -8.92
CA LEU A 153 -13.19 -6.57 -8.85
C LEU A 153 -14.07 -5.51 -8.17
N GLU A 154 -15.37 -5.46 -8.47
CA GLU A 154 -16.29 -4.52 -7.85
C GLU A 154 -16.52 -4.83 -6.38
N VAL A 155 -16.67 -6.10 -6.02
CA VAL A 155 -16.78 -6.55 -4.62
C VAL A 155 -15.50 -6.21 -3.84
N THR A 156 -14.32 -6.46 -4.43
CA THR A 156 -13.04 -6.07 -3.81
C THR A 156 -12.93 -4.56 -3.64
N LEU A 157 -13.39 -3.78 -4.64
CA LEU A 157 -13.41 -2.33 -4.56
C LEU A 157 -14.31 -1.84 -3.42
N ALA A 158 -15.49 -2.44 -3.23
CA ALA A 158 -16.39 -2.08 -2.14
C ALA A 158 -15.76 -2.31 -0.76
N LEU A 159 -15.11 -3.46 -0.56
CA LEU A 159 -14.38 -3.78 0.68
C LEU A 159 -13.23 -2.82 0.94
N THR A 160 -12.37 -2.61 -0.06
CA THR A 160 -11.19 -1.75 0.07
C THR A 160 -11.56 -0.28 0.24
N SER A 161 -12.56 0.22 -0.49
CA SER A 161 -13.04 1.61 -0.37
C SER A 161 -13.61 1.89 1.01
N THR A 162 -14.30 0.91 1.62
CA THR A 162 -14.82 1.04 2.98
C THR A 162 -13.67 1.22 3.99
N ALA A 163 -12.65 0.36 3.93
CA ALA A 163 -11.48 0.45 4.81
C ALA A 163 -10.69 1.76 4.58
N GLN A 164 -10.45 2.12 3.32
CA GLN A 164 -9.76 3.36 2.97
C GLN A 164 -10.51 4.60 3.44
N GLY A 165 -11.84 4.64 3.27
CA GLY A 165 -12.69 5.74 3.74
C GLY A 165 -12.59 5.95 5.24
N LEU A 166 -12.63 4.87 6.03
CA LEU A 166 -12.46 4.93 7.49
C LEU A 166 -11.07 5.44 7.87
N VAL A 167 -10.00 4.95 7.24
CA VAL A 167 -8.64 5.41 7.48
C VAL A 167 -8.49 6.91 7.14
N GLN A 168 -9.05 7.37 6.02
CA GLN A 168 -9.01 8.79 5.67
C GLN A 168 -9.72 9.68 6.70
N LEU A 169 -10.88 9.24 7.19
CA LEU A 169 -11.62 9.95 8.24
C LEU A 169 -10.84 9.98 9.56
N TYR A 170 -10.18 8.88 9.91
CA TYR A 170 -9.37 8.78 11.12
C TYR A 170 -8.12 9.66 11.06
N LEU A 171 -7.32 9.54 10.00
CA LEU A 171 -6.13 10.35 9.79
C LEU A 171 -6.44 11.84 9.63
N GLY A 172 -7.63 12.16 9.09
CA GLY A 172 -8.15 13.52 8.98
C GLY A 172 -8.75 14.07 10.29
N GLY A 173 -8.64 13.34 11.41
CA GLY A 173 -9.15 13.78 12.72
C GLY A 173 -10.68 13.85 12.84
N ARG A 174 -11.41 13.17 11.94
CA ARG A 174 -12.88 13.13 11.92
C ARG A 174 -13.47 11.95 12.70
N ILE A 175 -12.63 11.01 13.10
CA ILE A 175 -12.97 9.91 14.01
C ILE A 175 -12.14 10.08 15.27
N GLY A 176 -12.79 10.43 16.40
CA GLY A 176 -12.14 10.70 17.68
C GLY A 176 -12.06 9.44 18.56
N LEU A 177 -11.47 8.37 18.03
CA LEU A 177 -11.22 7.12 18.74
C LEU A 177 -9.71 6.92 18.93
N ASP A 178 -9.31 6.17 19.96
CA ASP A 178 -7.97 5.61 20.02
C ASP A 178 -7.77 4.54 18.93
N GLU A 179 -6.53 4.17 18.67
CA GLU A 179 -6.19 3.24 17.58
C GLU A 179 -6.84 1.86 17.76
N GLU A 180 -6.87 1.32 18.97
CA GLU A 180 -7.44 0.00 19.24
C GLU A 180 -8.96 0.00 18.94
N THR A 181 -9.66 0.99 19.46
CA THR A 181 -11.11 1.16 19.22
C THR A 181 -11.41 1.43 17.73
N PHE A 182 -10.53 2.16 17.05
CA PHE A 182 -10.65 2.40 15.61
C PHE A 182 -10.48 1.10 14.79
N ARG A 183 -9.50 0.26 15.11
CA ARG A 183 -9.32 -1.06 14.46
C ARG A 183 -10.54 -1.95 14.64
N LEU A 184 -11.14 -1.97 15.84
CA LEU A 184 -12.39 -2.67 16.08
C LEU A 184 -13.56 -2.10 15.26
N LEU A 185 -13.62 -0.79 15.06
CA LEU A 185 -14.61 -0.16 14.17
C LEU A 185 -14.42 -0.63 12.72
N CYS A 186 -13.20 -0.65 12.22
CA CYS A 186 -12.88 -1.17 10.89
C CYS A 186 -13.31 -2.62 10.71
N ALA A 187 -12.99 -3.48 11.68
CA ALA A 187 -13.38 -4.89 11.65
C ALA A 187 -14.91 -5.06 11.60
N ARG A 188 -15.65 -4.35 12.48
CA ARG A 188 -17.12 -4.40 12.48
C ARG A 188 -17.73 -3.87 11.19
N THR A 189 -17.14 -2.84 10.58
CA THR A 189 -17.66 -2.27 9.34
C THR A 189 -17.39 -3.19 8.16
N THR A 190 -16.20 -3.75 8.06
CA THR A 190 -15.86 -4.78 7.06
C THR A 190 -16.80 -5.99 7.18
N ARG A 191 -17.08 -6.46 8.40
CA ARG A 191 -18.03 -7.56 8.61
C ARG A 191 -19.42 -7.22 8.08
N ARG A 192 -19.93 -6.02 8.31
CA ARG A 192 -21.24 -5.61 7.77
C ARG A 192 -21.28 -5.63 6.24
N VAL A 193 -20.19 -5.23 5.59
CA VAL A 193 -20.09 -5.32 4.13
C VAL A 193 -20.09 -6.79 3.69
N LEU A 194 -19.27 -7.64 4.33
CA LEU A 194 -19.23 -9.08 4.05
C LEU A 194 -20.61 -9.73 4.26
N ASP A 195 -21.29 -9.45 5.37
CA ASP A 195 -22.62 -9.99 5.66
C ASP A 195 -23.65 -9.55 4.60
N GLY A 196 -23.49 -8.34 4.03
CA GLY A 196 -24.34 -7.85 2.94
C GLY A 196 -24.14 -8.54 1.59
N ILE A 197 -23.02 -9.24 1.40
CA ILE A 197 -22.68 -9.94 0.15
C ILE A 197 -22.56 -11.47 0.31
N ARG A 198 -22.88 -12.00 1.47
CA ARG A 198 -22.94 -13.47 1.69
C ARG A 198 -23.99 -14.14 0.79
N ALA A 199 -23.73 -15.41 0.45
CA ALA A 199 -24.63 -16.26 -0.31
C ALA A 199 -25.91 -16.61 0.46
#